data_d8281712d39067926d8927d374db5b0d
#
_entry.id   d8281712d39067926d8927d374db5b0d
#
_cell.length_a   1.000
_cell.length_b   1.000
_cell.length_c   1.000
_cell.angle_alpha   90.00
_cell.angle_beta   90.00
_cell.angle_gamma   90.00
#
_symmetry.space_group_name_H-M   'P 1'
#
loop_
_entity.id
_entity.type
_entity.pdbx_description
1 polymer ?
#
loop_
_entity_poly.entity_id
_entity_poly.type
_entity_poly.pdbx_seq_one_letter_code
_entity_poly.pdbx_strand_id
1 'polypeptide(L)'
;YVDKEVKDGKNLFLVDAVDDTDVTRIAELCLHWPLTTGADALPMFLARAWRDGESATPASHLLPPSQGAEAVIAGSCAQATLDQLDEFSLHHPVFRIDLMASNEAIRKDLSAWITANVVNGPVALATSGDVETVKKAQSKFGVEGAAERADEILGFAAQCLRSAGVKKFVVAGGETSGQVMNALGVQQVQVAPFD
;
A
#
# COMPACT_ATOMS: atom_id res chain seq x y z
N TYR A 1 -28.26 21.32 -8.67
CA TYR A 1 -27.18 21.93 -9.47
C TYR A 1 -26.75 21.03 -10.61
N VAL A 2 -26.29 19.79 -10.33
CA VAL A 2 -25.81 18.83 -11.33
C VAL A 2 -26.83 18.58 -12.44
N ASP A 3 -28.11 18.32 -12.10
CA ASP A 3 -29.16 18.09 -13.09
C ASP A 3 -29.35 19.25 -14.06
N LYS A 4 -29.13 20.49 -13.60
CA LYS A 4 -29.17 21.66 -14.46
C LYS A 4 -28.01 21.67 -15.45
N GLU A 5 -26.79 21.41 -14.94
CA GLU A 5 -25.60 21.42 -15.77
C GLU A 5 -25.60 20.27 -16.80
N VAL A 6 -26.19 19.13 -16.45
CA VAL A 6 -26.42 18.03 -17.41
C VAL A 6 -27.37 18.46 -18.53
N LYS A 7 -28.45 19.15 -18.22
CA LYS A 7 -29.37 19.71 -19.23
C LYS A 7 -28.70 20.72 -20.14
N ASP A 8 -27.71 21.46 -19.60
CA ASP A 8 -26.88 22.40 -20.36
C ASP A 8 -25.73 21.73 -21.15
N GLY A 9 -25.75 20.39 -21.22
CA GLY A 9 -24.82 19.58 -22.04
C GLY A 9 -23.50 19.21 -21.38
N LYS A 10 -23.33 19.48 -20.07
CA LYS A 10 -22.14 19.05 -19.34
C LYS A 10 -22.24 17.57 -18.98
N ASN A 11 -21.15 16.83 -19.20
CA ASN A 11 -21.10 15.38 -19.01
C ASN A 11 -19.91 14.90 -18.15
N LEU A 12 -19.13 15.83 -17.59
CA LEU A 12 -18.02 15.57 -16.70
C LEU A 12 -18.08 16.50 -15.50
N PHE A 13 -18.03 15.93 -14.28
CA PHE A 13 -18.08 16.66 -13.03
C PHE A 13 -16.94 16.20 -12.14
N LEU A 14 -16.18 17.16 -11.62
CA LEU A 14 -15.22 16.96 -10.56
C LEU A 14 -15.85 17.46 -9.26
N VAL A 15 -15.93 16.59 -8.26
CA VAL A 15 -16.60 16.88 -6.98
C VAL A 15 -15.64 16.58 -5.83
N ASP A 16 -15.46 17.54 -4.93
CA ASP A 16 -14.69 17.38 -3.70
C ASP A 16 -15.58 16.86 -2.57
N ALA A 17 -14.94 16.14 -1.63
CA ALA A 17 -15.53 15.70 -0.38
C ALA A 17 -14.60 16.06 0.78
N VAL A 18 -15.16 16.54 1.88
CA VAL A 18 -14.44 16.90 3.10
C VAL A 18 -14.61 15.82 4.16
N ASP A 19 -15.78 15.18 4.18
CA ASP A 19 -16.13 14.14 5.16
C ASP A 19 -17.00 13.04 4.55
N ASP A 20 -17.32 12.04 5.35
CA ASP A 20 -18.14 10.88 4.96
C ASP A 20 -19.56 11.28 4.57
N THR A 21 -20.08 12.40 5.07
CA THR A 21 -21.41 12.91 4.71
C THR A 21 -21.42 13.38 3.26
N ASP A 22 -20.36 14.03 2.84
CA ASP A 22 -20.20 14.48 1.45
C ASP A 22 -20.04 13.27 0.53
N VAL A 23 -19.21 12.27 0.91
CA VAL A 23 -19.04 11.04 0.13
C VAL A 23 -20.37 10.29 0.00
N THR A 24 -21.18 10.22 1.06
CA THR A 24 -22.51 9.61 1.02
C THR A 24 -23.40 10.30 -0.02
N ARG A 25 -23.46 11.62 0.00
CA ARG A 25 -24.27 12.41 -0.95
C ARG A 25 -23.79 12.25 -2.39
N ILE A 26 -22.46 12.17 -2.59
CA ILE A 26 -21.87 11.95 -3.91
C ILE A 26 -22.23 10.53 -4.39
N ALA A 27 -22.15 9.51 -3.53
CA ALA A 27 -22.51 8.14 -3.86
C ALA A 27 -23.98 8.04 -4.26
N GLU A 28 -24.91 8.65 -3.51
CA GLU A 28 -26.35 8.72 -3.84
C GLU A 28 -26.60 9.41 -5.19
N LEU A 29 -25.90 10.51 -5.46
CA LEU A 29 -25.99 11.23 -6.72
C LEU A 29 -25.52 10.37 -7.91
N CYS A 30 -24.43 9.65 -7.73
CA CYS A 30 -23.78 8.87 -8.80
C CYS A 30 -24.35 7.46 -8.98
N LEU A 31 -25.27 7.01 -8.12
CA LEU A 31 -25.75 5.63 -8.04
C LEU A 31 -26.22 5.04 -9.38
N HIS A 32 -26.79 5.87 -10.23
CA HIS A 32 -27.33 5.49 -11.53
C HIS A 32 -26.53 6.04 -12.72
N TRP A 33 -25.37 6.62 -12.46
CA TRP A 33 -24.55 7.15 -13.53
C TRP A 33 -23.77 6.02 -14.23
N PRO A 34 -23.56 6.14 -15.55
CA PRO A 34 -22.94 5.07 -16.33
C PRO A 34 -21.47 4.89 -15.98
N LEU A 35 -20.79 5.92 -15.48
CA LEU A 35 -19.39 5.87 -15.07
C LEU A 35 -19.15 6.83 -13.91
N THR A 36 -18.57 6.31 -12.86
CA THR A 36 -18.12 7.07 -11.70
C THR A 36 -16.72 6.58 -11.33
N THR A 37 -15.81 7.50 -11.04
CA THR A 37 -14.45 7.19 -10.58
C THR A 37 -14.14 7.98 -9.31
N GLY A 38 -13.42 7.39 -8.40
CA GLY A 38 -13.06 8.02 -7.14
C GLY A 38 -12.06 7.17 -6.35
N ALA A 39 -11.53 7.73 -5.26
CA ALA A 39 -10.70 7.01 -4.32
C ALA A 39 -11.53 6.01 -3.47
N ASP A 40 -10.86 5.27 -2.61
CA ASP A 40 -11.35 4.10 -1.85
C ASP A 40 -12.71 4.30 -1.16
N ALA A 41 -12.96 5.48 -0.61
CA ALA A 41 -14.20 5.77 0.09
C ALA A 41 -15.42 5.70 -0.84
N LEU A 42 -15.36 6.26 -2.04
CA LEU A 42 -16.52 6.34 -2.92
C LEU A 42 -17.09 4.97 -3.33
N PRO A 43 -16.31 3.97 -3.78
CA PRO A 43 -16.82 2.63 -4.04
C PRO A 43 -17.49 1.97 -2.83
N MET A 44 -16.96 2.20 -1.64
CA MET A 44 -17.55 1.66 -0.39
C MET A 44 -18.94 2.27 -0.12
N PHE A 45 -19.08 3.58 -0.26
CA PHE A 45 -20.37 4.25 -0.07
C PHE A 45 -21.38 3.94 -1.19
N LEU A 46 -20.91 3.80 -2.44
CA LEU A 46 -21.75 3.31 -3.55
C LEU A 46 -22.27 1.90 -3.27
N ALA A 47 -21.43 0.99 -2.80
CA ALA A 47 -21.85 -0.37 -2.45
C ALA A 47 -22.89 -0.37 -1.32
N ARG A 48 -22.75 0.49 -0.32
CA ARG A 48 -23.75 0.69 0.75
C ARG A 48 -25.08 1.19 0.19
N ALA A 49 -25.05 2.21 -0.69
CA ALA A 49 -26.24 2.77 -1.30
C ALA A 49 -26.98 1.77 -2.23
N TRP A 50 -26.25 0.93 -2.98
CA TRP A 50 -26.82 -0.15 -3.80
C TRP A 50 -27.51 -1.23 -2.98
N ARG A 51 -27.07 -1.42 -1.74
CA ARG A 51 -27.59 -2.47 -0.85
C ARG A 51 -28.68 -1.99 0.08
N ASP A 52 -29.24 -0.81 -0.16
CA ASP A 52 -30.24 -0.22 0.70
C ASP A 52 -31.32 -1.25 1.10
N GLY A 53 -31.37 -1.57 2.40
CA GLY A 53 -32.29 -2.56 2.99
C GLY A 53 -31.86 -4.03 2.92
N GLU A 54 -30.82 -4.41 2.21
CA GLU A 54 -30.32 -5.80 2.23
C GLU A 54 -29.26 -6.01 3.32
N SER A 55 -29.55 -6.94 4.24
CA SER A 55 -28.56 -7.39 5.21
C SER A 55 -27.43 -8.13 4.49
N ALA A 56 -26.20 -7.65 4.61
CA ALA A 56 -25.06 -8.44 4.16
C ALA A 56 -25.01 -9.73 4.96
N THR A 57 -25.12 -10.87 4.30
CA THR A 57 -24.56 -12.08 4.88
C THR A 57 -23.05 -11.84 4.99
N PRO A 58 -22.48 -11.83 6.21
CA PRO A 58 -21.03 -11.72 6.34
C PRO A 58 -20.41 -12.80 5.46
N ALA A 59 -19.54 -12.40 4.53
CA ALA A 59 -18.77 -13.37 3.79
C ALA A 59 -17.91 -14.12 4.82
N SER A 60 -18.28 -15.35 5.13
CA SER A 60 -17.59 -16.21 6.11
C SER A 60 -16.23 -16.74 5.61
N HIS A 61 -15.64 -16.06 4.65
CA HIS A 61 -14.33 -16.40 4.13
C HIS A 61 -13.23 -15.77 5.01
N LEU A 62 -13.17 -16.23 6.25
CA LEU A 62 -11.96 -16.02 7.05
C LEU A 62 -10.79 -16.62 6.27
N LEU A 63 -9.82 -15.81 5.96
CA LEU A 63 -8.57 -16.31 5.43
C LEU A 63 -7.97 -17.28 6.46
N PRO A 64 -7.54 -18.47 6.04
CA PRO A 64 -6.92 -19.40 6.98
C PRO A 64 -5.72 -18.72 7.63
N PRO A 65 -5.53 -18.86 8.96
CA PRO A 65 -4.40 -18.25 9.64
C PRO A 65 -3.10 -18.77 9.02
N SER A 66 -2.30 -17.88 8.48
CA SER A 66 -0.98 -18.21 8.00
C SER A 66 -0.03 -18.33 9.18
N GLN A 67 0.63 -19.47 9.31
CA GLN A 67 1.73 -19.66 10.26
C GLN A 67 3.07 -19.40 9.55
N GLY A 68 3.97 -18.75 10.22
CA GLY A 68 5.33 -18.47 9.71
C GLY A 68 5.81 -17.08 10.11
N ALA A 69 7.05 -16.78 9.74
CA ALA A 69 7.64 -15.47 9.99
C ALA A 69 6.87 -14.36 9.26
N GLU A 70 6.92 -13.18 9.85
CA GLU A 70 6.16 -12.00 9.43
C GLU A 70 7.11 -10.87 9.05
N ALA A 71 6.77 -10.11 8.02
CA ALA A 71 7.57 -8.96 7.61
C ALA A 71 6.70 -7.81 7.11
N VAL A 72 7.17 -6.59 7.39
CA VAL A 72 6.65 -5.35 6.84
C VAL A 72 7.61 -4.86 5.76
N ILE A 73 7.07 -4.44 4.62
CA ILE A 73 7.83 -3.78 3.54
C ILE A 73 7.19 -2.42 3.30
N ALA A 74 7.93 -1.34 3.49
CA ALA A 74 7.44 0.01 3.35
C ALA A 74 8.25 0.82 2.33
N GLY A 75 7.59 1.22 1.24
CA GLY A 75 8.12 2.18 0.26
C GLY A 75 7.48 3.57 0.39
N SER A 76 6.41 3.69 1.18
CA SER A 76 5.69 4.94 1.36
C SER A 76 6.45 5.93 2.24
N CYS A 77 6.54 7.18 1.80
CA CYS A 77 7.12 8.30 2.57
C CYS A 77 6.05 9.15 3.27
N ALA A 78 4.81 8.67 3.38
CA ALA A 78 3.76 9.34 4.13
C ALA A 78 4.14 9.40 5.62
N GLN A 79 3.85 10.53 6.29
CA GLN A 79 4.21 10.73 7.69
C GLN A 79 3.66 9.61 8.59
N ALA A 80 2.41 9.20 8.36
CA ALA A 80 1.80 8.10 9.10
C ALA A 80 2.59 6.78 8.99
N THR A 81 3.16 6.48 7.81
CA THR A 81 4.00 5.29 7.62
C THR A 81 5.33 5.41 8.38
N LEU A 82 5.91 6.60 8.38
CA LEU A 82 7.15 6.85 9.14
C LEU A 82 6.92 6.70 10.64
N ASP A 83 5.84 7.28 11.15
CA ASP A 83 5.45 7.18 12.57
C ASP A 83 5.18 5.71 12.98
N GLN A 84 4.51 4.94 12.12
CA GLN A 84 4.27 3.51 12.33
C GLN A 84 5.57 2.68 12.34
N LEU A 85 6.52 3.01 11.47
CA LEU A 85 7.83 2.35 11.46
C LEU A 85 8.66 2.70 12.70
N ASP A 86 8.56 3.94 13.18
CA ASP A 86 9.23 4.36 14.40
C ASP A 86 8.65 3.62 15.61
N GLU A 87 7.32 3.53 15.73
CA GLU A 87 6.65 2.75 16.78
C GLU A 87 7.02 1.26 16.69
N PHE A 88 7.00 0.69 15.49
CA PHE A 88 7.41 -0.72 15.28
C PHE A 88 8.85 -0.96 15.73
N SER A 89 9.73 0.01 15.53
CA SER A 89 11.16 -0.08 15.89
C SER A 89 11.42 -0.18 17.38
N LEU A 90 10.47 0.21 18.24
CA LEU A 90 10.57 0.07 19.70
C LEU A 90 10.57 -1.39 20.15
N HIS A 91 9.99 -2.28 19.34
CA HIS A 91 9.77 -3.68 19.73
C HIS A 91 10.37 -4.68 18.76
N HIS A 92 10.62 -4.28 17.51
CA HIS A 92 11.04 -5.16 16.41
C HIS A 92 12.13 -4.50 15.57
N PRO A 93 13.05 -5.29 14.98
CA PRO A 93 14.12 -4.76 14.16
C PRO A 93 13.58 -4.15 12.85
N VAL A 94 14.08 -2.95 12.51
CA VAL A 94 13.80 -2.25 11.27
C VAL A 94 15.08 -2.03 10.49
N PHE A 95 15.12 -2.45 9.23
CA PHE A 95 16.20 -2.14 8.30
C PHE A 95 15.80 -0.98 7.41
N ARG A 96 16.44 0.17 7.63
CA ARG A 96 16.28 1.34 6.76
C ARG A 96 17.30 1.28 5.65
N ILE A 97 16.82 1.17 4.42
CA ILE A 97 17.64 1.00 3.22
C ILE A 97 18.16 2.36 2.78
N ASP A 98 19.48 2.51 2.74
CA ASP A 98 20.11 3.71 2.17
C ASP A 98 20.20 3.59 0.64
N LEU A 99 19.33 4.28 -0.07
CA LEU A 99 19.31 4.32 -1.54
C LEU A 99 20.56 4.97 -2.15
N MET A 100 21.39 5.65 -1.35
CA MET A 100 22.63 6.28 -1.83
C MET A 100 23.80 5.29 -1.93
N ALA A 101 23.74 4.16 -1.22
CA ALA A 101 24.74 3.11 -1.28
C ALA A 101 24.72 2.36 -2.63
N SER A 102 25.73 1.58 -2.94
CA SER A 102 25.73 0.76 -4.16
C SER A 102 24.72 -0.40 -4.06
N ASN A 103 24.15 -0.84 -5.19
CA ASN A 103 23.23 -1.99 -5.20
C ASN A 103 23.85 -3.25 -4.61
N GLU A 104 25.13 -3.49 -4.85
CA GLU A 104 25.85 -4.62 -4.32
C GLU A 104 25.97 -4.57 -2.79
N ALA A 105 26.33 -3.42 -2.23
CA ALA A 105 26.37 -3.21 -0.79
C ALA A 105 24.99 -3.40 -0.14
N ILE A 106 23.97 -2.75 -0.71
CA ILE A 106 22.58 -2.89 -0.20
C ILE A 106 22.14 -4.35 -0.19
N ARG A 107 22.31 -5.08 -1.30
CA ARG A 107 21.89 -6.48 -1.42
C ARG A 107 22.63 -7.39 -0.44
N LYS A 108 23.92 -7.16 -0.25
CA LYS A 108 24.75 -7.93 0.71
C LYS A 108 24.28 -7.69 2.15
N ASP A 109 24.16 -6.41 2.54
CA ASP A 109 23.82 -6.03 3.90
C ASP A 109 22.39 -6.46 4.24
N LEU A 110 21.46 -6.28 3.31
CA LEU A 110 20.06 -6.69 3.44
C LEU A 110 19.94 -8.21 3.63
N SER A 111 20.63 -9.00 2.80
CA SER A 111 20.55 -10.47 2.89
C SER A 111 21.13 -10.98 4.22
N ALA A 112 22.24 -10.41 4.66
CA ALA A 112 22.84 -10.75 5.96
C ALA A 112 21.92 -10.36 7.13
N TRP A 113 21.34 -9.17 7.08
CA TRP A 113 20.44 -8.66 8.10
C TRP A 113 19.14 -9.49 8.20
N ILE A 114 18.52 -9.83 7.06
CA ILE A 114 17.32 -10.68 7.02
C ILE A 114 17.60 -12.02 7.68
N THR A 115 18.71 -12.68 7.31
CA THR A 115 19.10 -13.97 7.87
C THR A 115 19.25 -13.93 9.39
N ALA A 116 19.80 -12.83 9.91
CA ALA A 116 20.04 -12.68 11.34
C ALA A 116 18.77 -12.35 12.15
N ASN A 117 17.80 -11.68 11.56
CA ASN A 117 16.68 -11.09 12.32
C ASN A 117 15.34 -11.83 12.15
N VAL A 118 15.03 -12.39 10.97
CA VAL A 118 13.72 -13.02 10.70
C VAL A 118 13.42 -14.20 11.65
N VAL A 119 14.42 -14.86 12.13
CA VAL A 119 14.27 -16.00 13.07
C VAL A 119 13.82 -15.59 14.47
N ASN A 120 13.95 -14.31 14.80
CA ASN A 120 13.68 -13.79 16.15
C ASN A 120 12.30 -13.12 16.29
N GLY A 121 11.53 -13.01 15.22
CA GLY A 121 10.21 -12.40 15.22
C GLY A 121 9.94 -11.53 14.00
N PRO A 122 8.88 -10.70 14.05
CA PRO A 122 8.54 -9.79 12.98
C PRO A 122 9.66 -8.79 12.67
N VAL A 123 9.85 -8.48 11.39
CA VAL A 123 10.85 -7.52 10.93
C VAL A 123 10.24 -6.48 10.00
N ALA A 124 10.85 -5.31 9.88
CA ALA A 124 10.46 -4.32 8.88
C ALA A 124 11.64 -3.91 8.00
N LEU A 125 11.36 -3.70 6.72
CA LEU A 125 12.29 -3.19 5.72
C LEU A 125 11.68 -1.95 5.08
N ALA A 126 12.43 -0.86 5.01
CA ALA A 126 11.91 0.40 4.50
C ALA A 126 12.94 1.14 3.65
N THR A 127 12.49 1.61 2.48
CA THR A 127 13.16 2.69 1.74
C THR A 127 12.63 4.06 2.16
N SER A 128 11.59 4.06 3.02
CA SER A 128 10.98 5.26 3.57
C SER A 128 12.00 6.06 4.38
N GLY A 129 12.12 7.32 4.06
CA GLY A 129 12.99 8.26 4.74
C GLY A 129 12.31 9.61 4.91
N ASP A 130 12.94 10.49 5.64
CA ASP A 130 12.50 11.88 5.74
C ASP A 130 12.59 12.60 4.38
N VAL A 131 11.99 13.78 4.31
CA VAL A 131 11.93 14.59 3.08
C VAL A 131 13.34 14.90 2.53
N GLU A 132 14.33 15.03 3.42
CA GLU A 132 15.70 15.35 3.02
C GLU A 132 16.38 14.14 2.34
N THR A 133 16.20 12.95 2.89
CA THR A 133 16.70 11.70 2.32
C THR A 133 16.09 11.42 0.95
N VAL A 134 14.77 11.62 0.81
CA VAL A 134 14.08 11.48 -0.48
C VAL A 134 14.61 12.48 -1.50
N LYS A 135 14.76 13.75 -1.13
CA LYS A 135 15.32 14.78 -2.02
C LYS A 135 16.76 14.47 -2.46
N LYS A 136 17.59 13.93 -1.58
CA LYS A 136 18.96 13.50 -1.93
C LYS A 136 18.95 12.42 -3.00
N ALA A 137 18.12 11.39 -2.82
CA ALA A 137 17.97 10.31 -3.80
C ALA A 137 17.44 10.83 -5.15
N GLN A 138 16.40 11.66 -5.14
CA GLN A 138 15.82 12.28 -6.34
C GLN A 138 16.84 13.22 -7.05
N SER A 139 17.64 13.95 -6.30
CA SER A 139 18.70 14.82 -6.89
C SER A 139 19.79 14.01 -7.59
N LYS A 140 20.07 12.80 -7.11
CA LYS A 140 21.12 11.94 -7.69
C LYS A 140 20.61 11.10 -8.87
N PHE A 141 19.40 10.56 -8.76
CA PHE A 141 18.87 9.55 -9.69
C PHE A 141 17.71 10.07 -10.56
N GLY A 142 17.22 11.28 -10.33
CA GLY A 142 15.94 11.76 -10.84
C GLY A 142 14.77 11.22 -10.01
N VAL A 143 13.56 11.78 -10.19
CA VAL A 143 12.37 11.36 -9.45
C VAL A 143 12.01 9.90 -9.80
N GLU A 144 11.90 9.60 -11.11
CA GLU A 144 11.58 8.27 -11.61
C GLU A 144 12.67 7.25 -11.25
N GLY A 145 13.94 7.58 -11.48
CA GLY A 145 15.05 6.68 -11.18
C GLY A 145 15.22 6.37 -9.69
N ALA A 146 14.88 7.30 -8.79
CA ALA A 146 14.87 7.04 -7.35
C ALA A 146 13.71 6.08 -6.96
N ALA A 147 12.54 6.24 -7.58
CA ALA A 147 11.39 5.34 -7.37
C ALA A 147 11.68 3.93 -7.91
N GLU A 148 12.12 3.81 -9.16
CA GLU A 148 12.50 2.53 -9.76
C GLU A 148 13.55 1.78 -8.93
N ARG A 149 14.54 2.53 -8.44
CA ARG A 149 15.59 1.96 -7.59
C ARG A 149 15.05 1.44 -6.26
N ALA A 150 14.17 2.19 -5.61
CA ALA A 150 13.52 1.77 -4.37
C ALA A 150 12.71 0.48 -4.61
N ASP A 151 11.92 0.45 -5.66
CA ASP A 151 11.08 -0.68 -6.02
C ASP A 151 11.89 -1.94 -6.37
N GLU A 152 12.98 -1.80 -7.13
CA GLU A 152 13.89 -2.91 -7.43
C GLU A 152 14.47 -3.54 -6.15
N ILE A 153 14.90 -2.67 -5.23
CA ILE A 153 15.49 -3.13 -3.96
C ILE A 153 14.44 -3.77 -3.06
N LEU A 154 13.23 -3.21 -2.97
CA LEU A 154 12.15 -3.79 -2.18
C LEU A 154 11.64 -5.11 -2.77
N GLY A 155 11.62 -5.23 -4.10
CA GLY A 155 11.34 -6.50 -4.76
C GLY A 155 12.37 -7.57 -4.42
N PHE A 156 13.66 -7.22 -4.46
CA PHE A 156 14.73 -8.12 -4.01
C PHE A 156 14.61 -8.49 -2.52
N ALA A 157 14.28 -7.51 -1.67
CA ALA A 157 14.02 -7.73 -0.25
C ALA A 157 12.89 -8.74 -0.01
N ALA A 158 11.79 -8.62 -0.75
CA ALA A 158 10.67 -9.56 -0.67
C ALA A 158 11.09 -11.00 -1.02
N GLN A 159 11.91 -11.18 -2.05
CA GLN A 159 12.44 -12.49 -2.41
C GLN A 159 13.35 -13.09 -1.33
N CYS A 160 14.22 -12.27 -0.73
CA CYS A 160 15.08 -12.68 0.38
C CYS A 160 14.26 -13.07 1.61
N LEU A 161 13.26 -12.27 1.97
CA LEU A 161 12.35 -12.56 3.08
C LEU A 161 11.59 -13.87 2.87
N ARG A 162 11.04 -14.08 1.66
CA ARG A 162 10.36 -15.34 1.31
C ARG A 162 11.31 -16.53 1.43
N SER A 163 12.54 -16.40 0.95
CA SER A 163 13.56 -17.44 1.02
C SER A 163 13.98 -17.73 2.47
N ALA A 164 13.92 -16.73 3.35
CA ALA A 164 14.15 -16.88 4.79
C ALA A 164 12.93 -17.44 5.56
N GLY A 165 11.83 -17.79 4.88
CA GLY A 165 10.66 -18.42 5.48
C GLY A 165 9.54 -17.49 5.89
N VAL A 166 9.59 -16.22 5.49
CA VAL A 166 8.47 -15.26 5.70
C VAL A 166 7.26 -15.71 4.87
N LYS A 167 6.11 -15.76 5.51
CA LYS A 167 4.82 -16.14 4.90
C LYS A 167 3.75 -15.08 5.04
N LYS A 168 3.94 -14.13 5.96
CA LYS A 168 3.03 -13.01 6.14
C LYS A 168 3.75 -11.72 5.80
N PHE A 169 3.17 -10.97 4.88
CA PHE A 169 3.69 -9.70 4.42
C PHE A 169 2.66 -8.60 4.65
N VAL A 170 3.08 -7.50 5.26
CA VAL A 170 2.38 -6.23 5.24
C VAL A 170 3.15 -5.32 4.31
N VAL A 171 2.50 -4.77 3.30
CA VAL A 171 3.16 -3.90 2.32
C VAL A 171 2.51 -2.53 2.35
N ALA A 172 3.30 -1.50 2.62
CA ALA A 172 2.86 -0.11 2.68
C ALA A 172 3.34 0.66 1.44
N GLY A 173 2.40 1.09 0.63
CA GLY A 173 2.61 1.82 -0.63
C GLY A 173 2.00 1.09 -1.82
N GLY A 174 1.24 1.80 -2.66
CA GLY A 174 0.54 1.20 -3.81
C GLY A 174 1.50 0.64 -4.86
N GLU A 175 2.48 1.44 -5.29
CA GLU A 175 3.50 1.03 -6.25
C GLU A 175 4.35 -0.12 -5.68
N THR A 176 4.80 0.02 -4.44
CA THR A 176 5.55 -1.02 -3.73
C THR A 176 4.79 -2.34 -3.64
N SER A 177 3.47 -2.30 -3.42
CA SER A 177 2.64 -3.50 -3.37
C SER A 177 2.66 -4.25 -4.71
N GLY A 178 2.55 -3.52 -5.82
CA GLY A 178 2.66 -4.09 -7.17
C GLY A 178 4.03 -4.75 -7.40
N GLN A 179 5.10 -4.09 -7.03
CA GLN A 179 6.47 -4.60 -7.19
C GLN A 179 6.75 -5.82 -6.32
N VAL A 180 6.30 -5.80 -5.06
CA VAL A 180 6.44 -6.96 -4.17
C VAL A 180 5.67 -8.15 -4.70
N MET A 181 4.43 -7.98 -5.16
CA MET A 181 3.63 -9.05 -5.76
C MET A 181 4.31 -9.62 -7.02
N ASN A 182 4.81 -8.76 -7.90
CA ASN A 182 5.55 -9.18 -9.08
C ASN A 182 6.82 -9.97 -8.71
N ALA A 183 7.61 -9.46 -7.78
CA ALA A 183 8.84 -10.11 -7.33
C ALA A 183 8.61 -11.48 -6.68
N LEU A 184 7.47 -11.64 -5.99
CA LEU A 184 7.05 -12.90 -5.37
C LEU A 184 6.32 -13.85 -6.34
N GLY A 185 6.04 -13.42 -7.58
CA GLY A 185 5.32 -14.20 -8.58
C GLY A 185 3.83 -14.41 -8.24
N VAL A 186 3.23 -13.48 -7.50
CA VAL A 186 1.80 -13.53 -7.14
C VAL A 186 0.97 -13.18 -8.37
N GLN A 187 0.13 -14.11 -8.82
CA GLN A 187 -0.75 -13.93 -9.98
C GLN A 187 -2.21 -13.71 -9.60
N GLN A 188 -2.59 -14.08 -8.40
CA GLN A 188 -3.95 -13.96 -7.90
C GLN A 188 -3.95 -13.52 -6.45
N VAL A 189 -4.89 -12.66 -6.11
CA VAL A 189 -5.17 -12.24 -4.73
C VAL A 189 -6.63 -12.50 -4.42
N GLN A 190 -6.91 -12.89 -3.20
CA GLN A 190 -8.27 -12.98 -2.70
C GLN A 190 -8.55 -11.75 -1.85
N VAL A 191 -9.67 -11.08 -2.15
CA VAL A 191 -10.13 -9.98 -1.31
C VAL A 191 -10.69 -10.57 -0.02
N ALA A 192 -10.11 -10.17 1.10
CA ALA A 192 -10.61 -10.53 2.42
C ALA A 192 -11.81 -9.65 2.78
N PRO A 193 -12.75 -10.14 3.62
CA PRO A 193 -13.76 -9.28 4.20
C PRO A 193 -13.06 -8.18 5.01
N PHE A 194 -13.64 -6.99 4.94
CA PHE A 194 -13.20 -5.86 5.76
C PHE A 194 -13.78 -6.07 7.17
N ASP A 195 -12.93 -6.07 8.18
CA ASP A 195 -13.32 -6.11 9.60
C ASP A 195 -13.50 -4.71 10.15
#